data_f1fc7c7bdfbec916ba9d5f726b3c95fd
#
_entry.id   f1fc7c7bdfbec916ba9d5f726b3c95fd
#
_cell.length_a   1.000
_cell.length_b   1.000
_cell.length_c   1.000
_cell.angle_alpha   90.00
_cell.angle_beta   90.00
_cell.angle_gamma   90.00
#
_symmetry.space_group_name_H-M   'P 1'
#
loop_
_entity.id
_entity.type
_entity.pdbx_description
1 polymer ?
#
loop_
_entity_poly.entity_id
_entity_poly.type
_entity_poly.pdbx_seq_one_letter_code
_entity_poly.pdbx_strand_id
1 'polypeptide(L)'
;MAMAEMTYHRFGRTDLQLSRVGLGAGGPSRLGTSQGADEASVEALIGRARDLGINHIDTARAYGTEAAIGRALKRLDAPHMMVATKVHWFDGNEPDDTSGGDRDPLDLVREVEASLADLGRDHIEIFQFHAVLPDQLSYVVDRLLPVAHRLQQQGKIGHIGITEDPSVDHRQQMAQAAVKSGHFDTLMVQY
;
A
#
# COMPACT_ATOMS: atom_id res chain seq x y z
N MET A 1 -20.42 5.15 -27.71
CA MET A 1 -20.71 5.40 -26.29
C MET A 1 -19.64 6.35 -25.76
N ALA A 2 -20.02 7.53 -25.23
CA ALA A 2 -19.06 8.36 -24.51
C ALA A 2 -18.56 7.59 -23.29
N MET A 3 -17.23 7.49 -23.10
CA MET A 3 -16.68 6.93 -21.87
C MET A 3 -17.07 7.85 -20.71
N ALA A 4 -17.52 7.27 -19.59
CA ALA A 4 -17.76 8.05 -18.39
C ALA A 4 -16.44 8.70 -17.96
N GLU A 5 -16.50 9.99 -17.64
CA GLU A 5 -15.33 10.72 -17.15
C GLU A 5 -14.93 10.20 -15.78
N MET A 6 -13.61 10.03 -15.53
CA MET A 6 -13.10 9.60 -14.23
C MET A 6 -13.40 10.66 -13.18
N THR A 7 -13.94 10.23 -12.06
CA THR A 7 -14.17 11.12 -10.91
C THR A 7 -13.09 10.95 -9.86
N TYR A 8 -12.72 12.05 -9.21
CA TYR A 8 -11.71 12.10 -8.15
C TYR A 8 -12.35 12.52 -6.84
N HIS A 9 -11.91 11.93 -5.77
CA HIS A 9 -12.40 12.23 -4.43
C HIS A 9 -11.25 12.37 -3.45
N ARG A 10 -11.44 13.21 -2.45
CA ARG A 10 -10.52 13.29 -1.32
C ARG A 10 -10.45 11.91 -0.65
N PHE A 11 -9.24 11.39 -0.47
CA PHE A 11 -9.02 10.07 0.08
C PHE A 11 -8.90 10.11 1.61
N GLY A 12 -9.93 9.66 2.30
CA GLY A 12 -9.96 9.62 3.76
C GLY A 12 -9.72 10.99 4.40
N ARG A 13 -8.80 11.05 5.34
CA ARG A 13 -8.38 12.29 6.02
C ARG A 13 -7.17 12.97 5.36
N THR A 14 -6.72 12.45 4.23
CA THR A 14 -5.58 12.99 3.48
C THR A 14 -5.98 14.22 2.66
N ASP A 15 -5.00 14.90 2.07
CA ASP A 15 -5.20 15.94 1.07
C ASP A 15 -5.18 15.40 -0.37
N LEU A 16 -4.97 14.08 -0.53
CA LEU A 16 -4.88 13.42 -1.82
C LEU A 16 -6.24 13.35 -2.52
N GLN A 17 -6.25 13.67 -3.81
CA GLN A 17 -7.39 13.47 -4.70
C GLN A 17 -7.16 12.21 -5.53
N LEU A 18 -7.77 11.09 -5.13
CA LEU A 18 -7.63 9.82 -5.83
C LEU A 18 -8.79 9.59 -6.79
N SER A 19 -8.50 8.97 -7.93
CA SER A 19 -9.52 8.43 -8.82
C SER A 19 -10.38 7.41 -8.07
N ARG A 20 -11.66 7.35 -8.40
CA ARG A 20 -12.62 6.43 -7.75
C ARG A 20 -12.21 4.95 -7.88
N VAL A 21 -11.43 4.65 -8.90
CA VAL A 21 -10.87 3.31 -9.17
C VAL A 21 -9.36 3.42 -9.13
N GLY A 22 -8.70 2.49 -8.45
CA GLY A 22 -7.24 2.33 -8.43
C GLY A 22 -6.79 1.10 -9.21
N LEU A 23 -5.52 1.06 -9.58
CA LEU A 23 -4.89 -0.12 -10.15
C LEU A 23 -4.26 -0.97 -9.05
N GLY A 24 -4.83 -2.15 -8.77
CA GLY A 24 -4.24 -3.13 -7.85
C GLY A 24 -3.13 -3.94 -8.52
N ALA A 25 -1.98 -4.03 -7.88
CA ALA A 25 -0.81 -4.78 -8.35
C ALA A 25 -0.59 -6.12 -7.64
N GLY A 26 -1.49 -6.49 -6.75
CA GLY A 26 -1.49 -7.76 -6.01
C GLY A 26 -2.35 -8.85 -6.66
N GLY A 27 -2.80 -9.76 -5.80
CA GLY A 27 -3.64 -10.89 -6.20
C GLY A 27 -2.90 -11.93 -7.05
N PRO A 28 -3.64 -12.88 -7.64
CA PRO A 28 -3.01 -13.99 -8.38
C PRO A 28 -2.24 -13.56 -9.62
N SER A 29 -2.64 -12.47 -10.28
CA SER A 29 -2.02 -12.03 -11.55
C SER A 29 -0.76 -11.18 -11.37
N ARG A 30 -0.66 -10.40 -10.27
CA ARG A 30 0.47 -9.49 -10.01
C ARG A 30 0.83 -8.66 -11.25
N LEU A 31 -0.12 -7.92 -11.81
CA LEU A 31 0.00 -7.19 -13.08
C LEU A 31 0.31 -8.10 -14.29
N GLY A 32 -0.04 -9.38 -14.22
CA GLY A 32 0.27 -10.37 -15.24
C GLY A 32 1.64 -11.03 -15.09
N THR A 33 2.53 -10.54 -14.22
CA THR A 33 3.90 -11.07 -14.06
C THR A 33 3.93 -12.51 -13.59
N SER A 34 2.97 -12.95 -12.76
CA SER A 34 2.83 -14.35 -12.36
C SER A 34 2.43 -15.28 -13.53
N GLN A 35 1.98 -14.72 -14.63
CA GLN A 35 1.59 -15.43 -15.86
C GLN A 35 2.60 -15.20 -17.00
N GLY A 36 3.76 -14.63 -16.69
CA GLY A 36 4.84 -14.42 -17.66
C GLY A 36 4.74 -13.11 -18.44
N ALA A 37 3.90 -12.15 -18.00
CA ALA A 37 3.92 -10.82 -18.61
C ALA A 37 5.31 -10.17 -18.47
N ASP A 38 5.81 -9.64 -19.56
CA ASP A 38 7.07 -8.91 -19.62
C ASP A 38 6.91 -7.45 -19.15
N GLU A 39 8.02 -6.75 -19.04
CA GLU A 39 8.02 -5.34 -18.61
C GLU A 39 7.22 -4.43 -19.55
N ALA A 40 7.21 -4.71 -20.85
CA ALA A 40 6.45 -3.91 -21.82
C ALA A 40 4.94 -4.06 -21.60
N SER A 41 4.49 -5.27 -21.24
CA SER A 41 3.10 -5.55 -20.90
C SER A 41 2.66 -4.83 -19.63
N VAL A 42 3.51 -4.80 -18.59
CA VAL A 42 3.25 -4.06 -17.34
C VAL A 42 3.18 -2.56 -17.62
N GLU A 43 4.12 -2.02 -18.40
CA GLU A 43 4.14 -0.62 -18.81
C GLU A 43 2.87 -0.25 -19.59
N ALA A 44 2.49 -1.06 -20.57
CA ALA A 44 1.27 -0.83 -21.36
C ALA A 44 0.01 -0.86 -20.48
N LEU A 45 -0.08 -1.76 -19.50
CA LEU A 45 -1.18 -1.82 -18.54
C LEU A 45 -1.26 -0.55 -17.69
N ILE A 46 -0.14 -0.11 -17.13
CA ILE A 46 -0.08 1.11 -16.30
C ILE A 46 -0.38 2.34 -17.15
N GLY A 47 0.19 2.41 -18.37
CA GLY A 47 -0.10 3.47 -19.33
C GLY A 47 -1.58 3.55 -19.67
N ARG A 48 -2.22 2.41 -19.91
CA ARG A 48 -3.66 2.34 -20.16
C ARG A 48 -4.48 2.77 -18.96
N ALA A 49 -4.10 2.39 -17.75
CA ALA A 49 -4.76 2.84 -16.53
C ALA A 49 -4.71 4.37 -16.40
N ARG A 50 -3.52 4.98 -16.59
CA ARG A 50 -3.32 6.43 -16.61
C ARG A 50 -4.21 7.10 -17.66
N ASP A 51 -4.24 6.59 -18.88
CA ASP A 51 -5.03 7.15 -19.99
C ASP A 51 -6.55 7.09 -19.74
N LEU A 52 -6.98 6.18 -18.86
CA LEU A 52 -8.35 6.10 -18.36
C LEU A 52 -8.61 7.04 -17.16
N GLY A 53 -7.61 7.80 -16.72
CA GLY A 53 -7.71 8.73 -15.59
C GLY A 53 -7.46 8.09 -14.23
N ILE A 54 -6.99 6.83 -14.16
CA ILE A 54 -6.55 6.23 -12.89
C ILE A 54 -5.24 6.92 -12.49
N ASN A 55 -5.19 7.44 -11.27
CA ASN A 55 -4.04 8.20 -10.79
C ASN A 55 -3.33 7.58 -9.59
N HIS A 56 -3.72 6.35 -9.18
CA HIS A 56 -3.01 5.64 -8.11
C HIS A 56 -2.91 4.15 -8.37
N ILE A 57 -1.80 3.58 -7.86
CA ILE A 57 -1.48 2.15 -7.91
C ILE A 57 -1.34 1.66 -6.48
N ASP A 58 -2.01 0.55 -6.17
CA ASP A 58 -1.90 -0.15 -4.90
C ASP A 58 -1.02 -1.39 -5.04
N THR A 59 0.09 -1.44 -4.33
CA THR A 59 1.04 -2.54 -4.29
C THR A 59 1.40 -2.93 -2.86
N ALA A 60 2.34 -3.84 -2.70
CA ALA A 60 2.96 -4.23 -1.44
C ALA A 60 4.30 -4.91 -1.71
N ARG A 61 5.22 -4.87 -0.73
CA ARG A 61 6.48 -5.62 -0.81
C ARG A 61 6.25 -7.11 -1.07
N ALA A 62 5.28 -7.70 -0.37
CA ALA A 62 4.92 -9.12 -0.51
C ALA A 62 4.45 -9.50 -1.94
N TYR A 63 4.05 -8.53 -2.75
CA TYR A 63 3.61 -8.80 -4.13
C TYR A 63 4.78 -8.93 -5.11
N GLY A 64 5.94 -8.33 -4.78
CA GLY A 64 7.12 -8.34 -5.65
C GLY A 64 6.95 -7.52 -6.94
N THR A 65 5.99 -6.59 -6.98
CA THR A 65 5.67 -5.80 -8.17
C THR A 65 6.23 -4.36 -8.12
N GLU A 66 6.79 -3.93 -6.99
CA GLU A 66 7.27 -2.56 -6.79
C GLU A 66 8.31 -2.15 -7.85
N ALA A 67 9.32 -2.98 -8.10
CA ALA A 67 10.36 -2.68 -9.07
C ALA A 67 9.83 -2.58 -10.52
N ALA A 68 8.86 -3.42 -10.89
CA ALA A 68 8.23 -3.34 -12.20
C ALA A 68 7.40 -2.06 -12.35
N ILE A 69 6.65 -1.68 -11.30
CA ILE A 69 5.90 -0.42 -11.24
C ILE A 69 6.85 0.77 -11.36
N GLY A 70 7.92 0.82 -10.58
CA GLY A 70 8.89 1.91 -10.61
C GLY A 70 9.48 2.13 -12.00
N ARG A 71 9.93 1.05 -12.66
CA ARG A 71 10.45 1.12 -14.03
C ARG A 71 9.39 1.59 -15.04
N ALA A 72 8.16 1.11 -14.93
CA ALA A 72 7.09 1.51 -15.84
C ALA A 72 6.72 3.00 -15.64
N LEU A 73 6.59 3.49 -14.41
CA LEU A 73 6.28 4.89 -14.12
C LEU A 73 7.39 5.83 -14.63
N LYS A 74 8.65 5.43 -14.50
CA LYS A 74 9.80 6.17 -15.04
C LYS A 74 9.75 6.27 -16.57
N ARG A 75 9.49 5.15 -17.28
CA ARG A 75 9.41 5.15 -18.76
C ARG A 75 8.21 5.93 -19.28
N LEU A 76 7.10 5.89 -18.58
CA LEU A 76 5.87 6.62 -18.91
C LEU A 76 5.94 8.11 -18.60
N ASP A 77 7.01 8.59 -17.95
CA ASP A 77 7.11 9.94 -17.40
C ASP A 77 5.83 10.33 -16.61
N ALA A 78 5.46 9.47 -15.67
CA ALA A 78 4.24 9.59 -14.90
C ALA A 78 4.51 9.87 -13.41
N PRO A 79 5.21 10.96 -13.05
CA PRO A 79 5.55 11.28 -11.67
C PRO A 79 4.33 11.59 -10.79
N HIS A 80 3.20 11.94 -11.41
CA HIS A 80 1.94 12.26 -10.74
C HIS A 80 1.11 11.02 -10.36
N MET A 81 1.49 9.83 -10.82
CA MET A 81 0.86 8.60 -10.39
C MET A 81 1.24 8.30 -8.95
N MET A 82 0.27 8.32 -8.05
CA MET A 82 0.46 8.04 -6.64
C MET A 82 0.64 6.55 -6.39
N VAL A 83 1.49 6.19 -5.44
CA VAL A 83 1.72 4.79 -5.07
C VAL A 83 1.33 4.58 -3.61
N ALA A 84 0.49 3.59 -3.38
CA ALA A 84 0.25 3.01 -2.08
C ALA A 84 1.03 1.69 -2.00
N THR A 85 1.90 1.55 -1.00
CA THR A 85 2.56 0.26 -0.73
C THR A 85 2.43 -0.15 0.73
N LYS A 86 2.76 -1.41 1.01
CA LYS A 86 2.48 -2.03 2.31
C LYS A 86 3.64 -2.92 2.73
N VAL A 87 3.86 -2.98 4.03
CA VAL A 87 4.79 -3.93 4.66
C VAL A 87 4.00 -4.89 5.54
N HIS A 88 4.16 -6.18 5.27
CA HIS A 88 3.68 -7.24 6.14
C HIS A 88 4.70 -7.43 7.26
N TRP A 89 4.27 -7.20 8.50
CA TRP A 89 5.20 -7.20 9.64
C TRP A 89 5.26 -8.54 10.36
N PHE A 90 4.11 -9.19 10.50
CA PHE A 90 3.96 -10.46 11.21
C PHE A 90 4.13 -11.63 10.24
N ASP A 91 4.81 -12.71 10.67
CA ASP A 91 5.17 -13.81 9.76
C ASP A 91 4.04 -14.82 9.50
N GLY A 92 2.95 -14.76 10.27
CA GLY A 92 1.78 -15.62 10.11
C GLY A 92 0.46 -14.87 10.14
N ASN A 93 -0.57 -15.51 9.62
CA ASN A 93 -1.97 -15.05 9.68
C ASN A 93 -2.74 -15.82 10.77
N GLU A 94 -2.04 -16.51 11.67
CA GLU A 94 -2.68 -17.24 12.76
C GLU A 94 -3.02 -16.27 13.90
N PRO A 95 -4.18 -16.43 14.53
CA PRO A 95 -4.47 -15.76 15.79
C PRO A 95 -3.35 -16.07 16.80
N ASP A 96 -2.92 -15.07 17.55
CA ASP A 96 -1.80 -15.14 18.50
C ASP A 96 -0.39 -15.23 17.87
N ASP A 97 -0.24 -15.12 16.55
CA ASP A 97 1.09 -15.01 15.93
C ASP A 97 1.71 -13.64 16.24
N THR A 98 2.58 -13.65 17.23
CA THR A 98 3.41 -12.51 17.63
C THR A 98 4.84 -12.62 17.10
N SER A 99 5.11 -13.49 16.11
CA SER A 99 6.46 -13.71 15.59
C SER A 99 7.12 -12.44 15.07
N GLY A 100 6.31 -11.49 14.53
CA GLY A 100 6.79 -10.14 14.22
C GLY A 100 7.20 -9.32 15.45
N GLY A 101 6.80 -9.71 16.66
CA GLY A 101 7.16 -9.04 17.91
C GLY A 101 8.65 -9.15 18.28
N ASP A 102 9.35 -10.13 17.74
CA ASP A 102 10.80 -10.31 17.95
C ASP A 102 11.64 -9.47 16.98
N ARG A 103 11.03 -8.90 15.91
CA ARG A 103 11.73 -8.00 14.99
C ARG A 103 11.94 -6.64 15.65
N ASP A 104 13.14 -6.05 15.42
CA ASP A 104 13.37 -4.67 15.86
C ASP A 104 12.42 -3.73 15.07
N PRO A 105 11.57 -2.93 15.73
CA PRO A 105 10.74 -1.94 15.05
C PRO A 105 11.50 -1.03 14.08
N LEU A 106 12.81 -0.82 14.30
CA LEU A 106 13.67 -0.08 13.37
C LEU A 106 13.88 -0.79 12.02
N ASP A 107 13.60 -2.10 11.95
CA ASP A 107 13.64 -2.82 10.68
C ASP A 107 12.60 -2.29 9.69
N LEU A 108 11.53 -1.66 10.18
CA LEU A 108 10.57 -0.97 9.34
C LEU A 108 11.22 0.09 8.43
N VAL A 109 12.28 0.74 8.93
CA VAL A 109 13.05 1.70 8.11
C VAL A 109 13.65 1.00 6.89
N ARG A 110 14.26 -0.17 7.08
CA ARG A 110 14.86 -0.95 5.98
C ARG A 110 13.81 -1.41 4.98
N GLU A 111 12.64 -1.81 5.44
CA GLU A 111 11.53 -2.22 4.57
C GLU A 111 11.03 -1.05 3.70
N VAL A 112 10.85 0.13 4.29
CA VAL A 112 10.42 1.32 3.55
C VAL A 112 11.50 1.79 2.58
N GLU A 113 12.78 1.78 3.00
CA GLU A 113 13.91 2.13 2.12
C GLU A 113 14.01 1.19 0.91
N ALA A 114 13.78 -0.10 1.14
CA ALA A 114 13.77 -1.08 0.06
C ALA A 114 12.58 -0.85 -0.90
N SER A 115 11.39 -0.49 -0.40
CA SER A 115 10.26 -0.09 -1.25
C SER A 115 10.57 1.16 -2.08
N LEU A 116 11.18 2.18 -1.48
CA LEU A 116 11.60 3.39 -2.18
C LEU A 116 12.62 3.07 -3.30
N ALA A 117 13.61 2.22 -2.99
CA ALA A 117 14.62 1.79 -3.96
C ALA A 117 13.99 1.00 -5.13
N ASP A 118 13.12 0.04 -4.85
CA ASP A 118 12.43 -0.75 -5.86
C ASP A 118 11.51 0.12 -6.73
N LEU A 119 10.77 1.06 -6.13
CA LEU A 119 9.93 2.01 -6.83
C LEU A 119 10.74 3.09 -7.59
N GLY A 120 12.02 3.26 -7.28
CA GLY A 120 12.87 4.31 -7.83
C GLY A 120 12.38 5.71 -7.47
N ARG A 121 11.92 5.90 -6.23
CA ARG A 121 11.32 7.14 -5.71
C ARG A 121 11.94 7.53 -4.36
N ASP A 122 11.86 8.81 -4.04
CA ASP A 122 12.27 9.34 -2.74
C ASP A 122 11.09 9.45 -1.76
N HIS A 123 9.86 9.28 -2.26
CA HIS A 123 8.62 9.44 -1.52
C HIS A 123 7.57 8.40 -1.93
N ILE A 124 6.82 7.90 -0.94
CA ILE A 124 5.64 7.04 -1.09
C ILE A 124 4.44 7.82 -0.55
N GLU A 125 3.43 8.04 -1.37
CA GLU A 125 2.26 8.84 -0.99
C GLU A 125 1.44 8.19 0.13
N ILE A 126 1.28 6.86 0.08
CA ILE A 126 0.52 6.11 1.09
C ILE A 126 1.31 4.87 1.50
N PHE A 127 1.74 4.83 2.74
CA PHE A 127 2.34 3.65 3.36
C PHE A 127 1.32 2.97 4.26
N GLN A 128 1.22 1.63 4.21
CA GLN A 128 0.24 0.90 4.99
C GLN A 128 0.87 -0.29 5.74
N PHE A 129 0.41 -0.53 6.97
CA PHE A 129 0.64 -1.80 7.66
C PHE A 129 -0.28 -2.86 7.05
N HIS A 130 0.29 -3.98 6.57
CA HIS A 130 -0.39 -4.94 5.72
C HIS A 130 -0.98 -6.09 6.52
N ALA A 131 -2.28 -6.38 6.30
CA ALA A 131 -2.98 -7.56 6.82
C ALA A 131 -2.86 -7.72 8.35
N VAL A 132 -3.11 -6.63 9.08
CA VAL A 132 -3.01 -6.61 10.54
C VAL A 132 -4.24 -7.28 11.17
N LEU A 133 -4.01 -8.13 12.17
CA LEU A 133 -5.05 -8.79 12.96
C LEU A 133 -5.44 -7.95 14.19
N PRO A 134 -6.62 -8.19 14.80
CA PRO A 134 -7.10 -7.42 15.95
C PRO A 134 -6.14 -7.39 17.16
N ASP A 135 -5.48 -8.50 17.47
CA ASP A 135 -4.53 -8.67 18.56
C ASP A 135 -3.16 -8.02 18.27
N GLN A 136 -2.82 -7.84 16.99
CA GLN A 136 -1.59 -7.20 16.53
C GLN A 136 -1.68 -5.67 16.53
N LEU A 137 -2.89 -5.09 16.55
CA LEU A 137 -3.10 -3.64 16.42
C LEU A 137 -2.37 -2.84 17.49
N SER A 138 -2.37 -3.30 18.74
CA SER A 138 -1.68 -2.61 19.84
C SER A 138 -0.15 -2.53 19.59
N TYR A 139 0.46 -3.62 19.11
CA TYR A 139 1.88 -3.61 18.74
C TYR A 139 2.16 -2.62 17.59
N VAL A 140 1.31 -2.59 16.57
CA VAL A 140 1.44 -1.63 15.47
C VAL A 140 1.41 -0.20 16.01
N VAL A 141 0.44 0.11 16.87
CA VAL A 141 0.28 1.47 17.43
C VAL A 141 1.44 1.84 18.36
N ASP A 142 1.84 0.95 19.26
CA ASP A 142 2.81 1.27 20.30
C ASP A 142 4.25 1.20 19.83
N ARG A 143 4.57 0.34 18.84
CA ARG A 143 5.95 0.04 18.44
C ARG A 143 6.28 0.50 17.01
N LEU A 144 5.40 0.27 16.04
CA LEU A 144 5.69 0.56 14.63
C LEU A 144 5.27 1.96 14.22
N LEU A 145 4.15 2.45 14.69
CA LEU A 145 3.63 3.77 14.34
C LEU A 145 4.60 4.91 14.69
N PRO A 146 5.30 4.91 15.84
CA PRO A 146 6.34 5.91 16.13
C PRO A 146 7.48 5.92 15.11
N VAL A 147 7.83 4.73 14.54
CA VAL A 147 8.86 4.63 13.48
C VAL A 147 8.30 5.19 12.17
N ALA A 148 7.07 4.83 11.81
CA ALA A 148 6.41 5.35 10.62
C ALA A 148 6.27 6.89 10.67
N HIS A 149 5.93 7.48 11.81
CA HIS A 149 5.89 8.94 11.97
C HIS A 149 7.26 9.60 11.76
N ARG A 150 8.36 8.95 12.16
CA ARG A 150 9.71 9.48 11.86
C ARG A 150 10.01 9.44 10.36
N LEU A 151 9.61 8.38 9.66
CA LEU A 151 9.73 8.29 8.20
C LEU A 151 8.88 9.36 7.50
N GLN A 152 7.69 9.65 8.03
CA GLN A 152 6.82 10.72 7.55
C GLN A 152 7.46 12.09 7.76
N GLN A 153 8.04 12.37 8.93
CA GLN A 153 8.78 13.62 9.21
C GLN A 153 10.01 13.78 8.30
N GLN A 154 10.63 12.69 7.87
CA GLN A 154 11.72 12.67 6.91
C GLN A 154 11.26 12.87 5.46
N GLY A 155 9.95 12.91 5.21
CA GLY A 155 9.37 13.03 3.88
C GLY A 155 9.41 11.77 3.04
N LYS A 156 9.78 10.62 3.62
CA LYS A 156 9.86 9.33 2.91
C LYS A 156 8.50 8.70 2.63
N ILE A 157 7.55 8.92 3.54
CA ILE A 157 6.16 8.53 3.38
C ILE A 157 5.24 9.71 3.65
N GLY A 158 4.13 9.79 2.93
CA GLY A 158 3.15 10.87 3.05
C GLY A 158 2.10 10.57 4.12
N HIS A 159 1.28 9.58 3.88
CA HIS A 159 0.16 9.20 4.76
C HIS A 159 0.35 7.78 5.27
N ILE A 160 -0.18 7.52 6.48
CA ILE A 160 -0.06 6.23 7.14
C ILE A 160 -1.43 5.56 7.17
N GLY A 161 -1.49 4.36 6.62
CA GLY A 161 -2.69 3.54 6.60
C GLY A 161 -2.48 2.16 7.22
N ILE A 162 -3.57 1.40 7.22
CA ILE A 162 -3.60 0.02 7.70
C ILE A 162 -4.57 -0.80 6.86
N THR A 163 -4.30 -2.08 6.68
CA THR A 163 -5.20 -3.01 5.99
C THR A 163 -5.58 -4.16 6.90
N GLU A 164 -6.80 -4.62 6.79
CA GLU A 164 -7.27 -5.82 7.45
C GLU A 164 -6.82 -7.10 6.73
N ASP A 165 -6.92 -8.24 7.41
CA ASP A 165 -6.90 -9.56 6.79
C ASP A 165 -8.32 -10.18 6.84
N PRO A 166 -9.10 -10.08 5.76
CA PRO A 166 -10.48 -10.58 5.73
C PRO A 166 -10.58 -12.10 5.74
N SER A 167 -9.49 -12.82 5.52
CA SER A 167 -9.45 -14.29 5.58
C SER A 167 -9.52 -14.81 7.01
N VAL A 168 -9.11 -13.99 7.99
CA VAL A 168 -9.08 -14.31 9.42
C VAL A 168 -10.08 -13.46 10.20
N ASP A 169 -10.08 -12.15 10.03
CA ASP A 169 -10.97 -11.21 10.72
C ASP A 169 -12.28 -10.97 9.96
N HIS A 170 -13.12 -12.00 9.83
CA HIS A 170 -14.40 -11.91 9.13
C HIS A 170 -15.39 -10.87 9.70
N ARG A 171 -15.15 -10.38 10.91
CA ARG A 171 -15.98 -9.36 11.57
C ARG A 171 -15.40 -7.96 11.49
N GLN A 172 -14.28 -7.80 10.81
CA GLN A 172 -13.58 -6.52 10.65
C GLN A 172 -13.29 -5.82 12.00
N GLN A 173 -12.94 -6.60 13.02
CA GLN A 173 -12.69 -6.09 14.37
C GLN A 173 -11.48 -5.17 14.40
N MET A 174 -10.40 -5.54 13.67
CA MET A 174 -9.23 -4.70 13.51
C MET A 174 -9.59 -3.37 12.84
N ALA A 175 -10.34 -3.41 11.74
CA ALA A 175 -10.76 -2.21 11.02
C ALA A 175 -11.58 -1.26 11.91
N GLN A 176 -12.55 -1.81 12.68
CA GLN A 176 -13.34 -1.02 13.62
C GLN A 176 -12.48 -0.41 14.72
N ALA A 177 -11.52 -1.15 15.27
CA ALA A 177 -10.60 -0.67 16.29
C ALA A 177 -9.66 0.42 15.73
N ALA A 178 -9.13 0.22 14.52
CA ALA A 178 -8.27 1.19 13.84
C ALA A 178 -9.00 2.53 13.61
N VAL A 179 -10.26 2.50 13.15
CA VAL A 179 -11.08 3.71 12.99
C VAL A 179 -11.28 4.43 14.33
N LYS A 180 -11.61 3.69 15.38
CA LYS A 180 -11.84 4.26 16.73
C LYS A 180 -10.56 4.86 17.32
N SER A 181 -9.40 4.29 17.02
CA SER A 181 -8.12 4.77 17.54
C SER A 181 -7.75 6.16 17.00
N GLY A 182 -8.18 6.48 15.78
CA GLY A 182 -7.86 7.73 15.12
C GLY A 182 -6.41 7.89 14.66
N HIS A 183 -5.60 6.84 14.72
CA HIS A 183 -4.17 6.89 14.41
C HIS A 183 -3.83 6.84 12.92
N PHE A 184 -4.74 6.34 12.08
CA PHE A 184 -4.48 6.09 10.67
C PHE A 184 -5.23 7.07 9.78
N ASP A 185 -4.58 7.52 8.70
CA ASP A 185 -5.17 8.41 7.70
C ASP A 185 -6.10 7.66 6.75
N THR A 186 -5.75 6.39 6.48
CA THR A 186 -6.47 5.55 5.51
C THR A 186 -6.64 4.14 6.06
N LEU A 187 -7.70 3.48 5.61
CA LEU A 187 -8.00 2.09 5.93
C LEU A 187 -8.44 1.36 4.66
N MET A 188 -7.82 0.20 4.41
CA MET A 188 -8.23 -0.68 3.32
C MET A 188 -8.99 -1.88 3.89
N VAL A 189 -10.21 -2.06 3.40
CA VAL A 189 -11.10 -3.15 3.81
C VAL A 189 -11.64 -3.87 2.59
N GLN A 190 -11.94 -5.15 2.75
CA GLN A 190 -12.68 -5.89 1.75
C GLN A 190 -14.17 -5.60 1.90
N TYR A 191 -14.81 -5.30 0.77
CA TYR A 191 -16.24 -5.04 0.68
C TYR A 191 -16.97 -6.14 -0.05
#